data_6c73c20f7949000ddbf5221ea9899efe
#
_entry.id   6c73c20f7949000ddbf5221ea9899efe
#
_cell.length_a   1.000
_cell.length_b   1.000
_cell.length_c   1.000
_cell.angle_alpha   90.00
_cell.angle_beta   90.00
_cell.angle_gamma   90.00
#
_symmetry.space_group_name_H-M   'P 1'
#
loop_
_entity.id
_entity.type
_entity.pdbx_description
1 polymer ?
#
loop_
_entity_poly.entity_id
_entity_poly.type
_entity_poly.pdbx_seq_one_letter_code
_entity_poly.pdbx_strand_id
1 'polypeptide(L)'
;MLTIQSNQEISLKSFRDYREYVSKTTTFNINTKSEKLTFKDYKIEDFYSFQKEIFYLISIKKSDLINSLNSQISNLYDEYEILKRSNDDILNKNIKYKELLEKFYINLNKAELLESLQNKNKSENRYIKTIQKIEEEIKESISKISFFIKSDDNSEIFKEVFKNSLNKKSYKVVEKKDIENVYEIDLSSNQSKIRPSGFFIIENILNIKVKDKNNRQLSSKTIELKGASSNNFDDAKINLIQKLKKYEEQNSILPFE
;
A
#
# COMPACT_ATOMS: atom_id res chain seq x y z
N MET A 1 29.24 -4.72 -0.75
CA MET A 1 27.93 -4.07 -0.97
C MET A 1 27.69 -3.13 0.19
N LEU A 2 27.80 -1.84 -0.02
CA LEU A 2 27.55 -0.84 1.02
C LEU A 2 26.09 -0.46 0.96
N THR A 3 25.34 -0.69 2.03
CA THR A 3 23.95 -0.24 2.14
C THR A 3 23.94 0.99 3.03
N ILE A 4 23.66 2.15 2.45
CA ILE A 4 23.52 3.39 3.21
C ILE A 4 22.09 3.39 3.75
N GLN A 5 21.92 3.14 5.06
CA GLN A 5 20.64 3.34 5.74
C GLN A 5 20.60 4.79 6.23
N SER A 6 19.75 5.60 5.64
CA SER A 6 19.57 7.00 6.05
C SER A 6 18.58 7.11 7.22
N ASN A 7 18.88 6.51 8.36
CA ASN A 7 18.25 6.88 9.62
C ASN A 7 19.07 7.91 10.41
N GLN A 8 20.22 8.30 9.89
CA GLN A 8 20.98 9.43 10.39
C GLN A 8 20.99 10.47 9.28
N GLU A 9 20.60 11.70 9.60
CA GLU A 9 21.01 12.86 8.86
C GLU A 9 22.53 12.84 8.87
N ILE A 10 23.13 12.21 7.87
CA ILE A 10 24.50 12.52 7.52
C ILE A 10 24.38 13.92 6.94
N SER A 11 24.32 14.90 7.84
CA SER A 11 24.44 16.29 7.50
C SER A 11 25.82 16.40 6.87
N LEU A 12 25.87 16.53 5.54
CA LEU A 12 27.10 16.91 4.83
C LEU A 12 27.71 18.23 5.39
N LYS A 13 26.96 18.93 6.24
CA LYS A 13 27.44 20.05 7.04
C LYS A 13 28.52 19.66 8.07
N SER A 14 28.58 18.44 8.56
CA SER A 14 29.64 17.99 9.46
C SER A 14 30.97 17.75 8.76
N PHE A 15 30.98 17.67 7.43
CA PHE A 15 32.18 17.62 6.59
C PHE A 15 32.67 18.99 6.13
N ARG A 16 32.17 20.08 6.68
CA ARG A 16 32.56 21.46 6.30
C ARG A 16 34.02 21.77 6.47
N ASP A 17 34.77 21.01 7.27
CA ASP A 17 36.23 21.19 7.42
C ASP A 17 37.05 20.50 6.32
N TYR A 18 36.43 19.61 5.51
CA TYR A 18 37.02 19.09 4.28
C TYR A 18 36.65 20.02 3.11
N ARG A 19 37.35 21.11 3.03
CA ARG A 19 37.10 22.22 2.12
C ARG A 19 37.16 21.82 0.66
N GLU A 20 36.30 22.47 -0.09
CA GLU A 20 36.29 22.67 -1.57
C GLU A 20 35.76 21.57 -2.46
N TYR A 21 35.82 20.31 -2.11
CA TYR A 21 35.30 19.27 -3.01
C TYR A 21 33.77 19.09 -2.91
N VAL A 22 33.20 19.36 -1.74
CA VAL A 22 31.76 19.22 -1.47
C VAL A 22 30.97 20.44 -1.96
N SER A 23 31.58 21.61 -2.13
CA SER A 23 30.88 22.83 -2.53
C SER A 23 30.43 22.88 -3.99
N LYS A 24 30.97 21.99 -4.83
CA LYS A 24 30.58 21.86 -6.25
C LYS A 24 29.69 20.65 -6.52
N THR A 25 29.46 19.81 -5.55
CA THR A 25 28.55 18.65 -5.65
C THR A 25 27.20 19.04 -5.10
N THR A 26 26.18 18.87 -5.92
CA THR A 26 24.77 19.11 -5.62
C THR A 26 24.44 18.56 -4.22
N THR A 27 23.99 19.43 -3.30
CA THR A 27 23.57 19.04 -1.96
C THR A 27 22.27 18.24 -2.08
N PHE A 28 22.35 16.95 -1.97
CA PHE A 28 21.18 16.08 -1.93
C PHE A 28 20.74 15.96 -0.47
N ASN A 29 19.66 16.66 -0.10
CA ASN A 29 18.91 16.33 1.10
C ASN A 29 18.08 15.09 0.79
N ILE A 30 18.65 13.92 0.99
CA ILE A 30 17.91 12.67 0.96
C ILE A 30 17.24 12.53 2.33
N ASN A 31 16.11 13.19 2.54
CA ASN A 31 15.19 12.93 3.63
C ASN A 31 14.43 11.64 3.31
N THR A 32 15.06 10.50 3.50
CA THR A 32 14.44 9.21 3.26
C THR A 32 14.16 8.52 4.58
N LYS A 33 12.90 8.49 4.95
CA LYS A 33 12.40 7.37 5.72
C LYS A 33 12.47 6.14 4.79
N SER A 34 13.50 5.31 4.97
CA SER A 34 13.58 3.91 4.55
C SER A 34 13.98 3.52 3.12
N GLU A 35 14.45 4.35 2.24
CA GLU A 35 14.90 3.87 0.94
C GLU A 35 16.39 3.55 0.88
N LYS A 36 16.69 2.28 0.58
CA LYS A 36 18.07 1.83 0.33
C LYS A 36 18.45 2.13 -1.11
N LEU A 37 19.26 3.14 -1.35
CA LEU A 37 19.95 3.29 -2.63
C LEU A 37 21.12 2.30 -2.67
N THR A 38 21.08 1.36 -3.61
CA THR A 38 22.14 0.40 -3.82
C THR A 38 23.02 0.88 -4.96
N PHE A 39 24.29 1.14 -4.65
CA PHE A 39 25.31 1.49 -5.64
C PHE A 39 26.22 0.31 -5.88
N LYS A 40 26.50 -0.01 -7.13
CA LYS A 40 27.38 -1.14 -7.47
C LYS A 40 28.84 -0.71 -7.65
N ASP A 41 29.07 0.40 -8.29
CA ASP A 41 30.41 0.88 -8.65
C ASP A 41 30.70 2.19 -7.96
N TYR A 42 31.27 2.12 -6.76
CA TYR A 42 31.73 3.27 -6.01
C TYR A 42 33.22 3.10 -5.64
N LYS A 43 33.88 4.24 -5.45
CA LYS A 43 35.25 4.28 -4.95
C LYS A 43 35.24 4.88 -3.55
N ILE A 44 35.93 4.24 -2.62
CA ILE A 44 36.16 4.82 -1.30
C ILE A 44 37.33 5.79 -1.48
N GLU A 45 37.09 7.08 -1.26
CA GLU A 45 38.10 8.13 -1.36
C GLU A 45 38.81 8.35 -0.02
N ASP A 46 38.05 8.23 1.09
CA ASP A 46 38.59 8.42 2.43
C ASP A 46 37.66 7.77 3.47
N PHE A 47 38.13 7.65 4.71
CA PHE A 47 37.32 7.23 5.84
C PHE A 47 37.66 8.02 7.10
N TYR A 48 36.68 8.18 7.97
CA TYR A 48 36.80 8.88 9.22
C TYR A 48 36.17 8.08 10.36
N SER A 49 36.81 8.04 11.53
CA SER A 49 36.31 7.32 12.71
C SER A 49 35.97 8.30 13.83
N PHE A 50 34.74 8.22 14.35
CA PHE A 50 34.27 9.04 15.46
C PHE A 50 33.30 8.22 16.35
N GLN A 51 33.47 8.27 17.67
CA GLN A 51 32.61 7.60 18.66
C GLN A 51 32.24 6.14 18.35
N LYS A 52 33.23 5.34 17.93
CA LYS A 52 33.07 3.92 17.51
C LYS A 52 32.31 3.71 16.20
N GLU A 53 31.98 4.77 15.48
CA GLU A 53 31.40 4.70 14.13
C GLU A 53 32.46 5.01 13.08
N ILE A 54 32.35 4.37 11.90
CA ILE A 54 33.24 4.61 10.77
C ILE A 54 32.42 5.20 9.64
N PHE A 55 32.85 6.35 9.17
CA PHE A 55 32.25 7.06 8.05
C PHE A 55 33.15 6.94 6.84
N TYR A 56 32.58 6.63 5.68
CA TYR A 56 33.30 6.53 4.43
C TYR A 56 32.89 7.68 3.49
N LEU A 57 33.88 8.35 2.94
CA LEU A 57 33.70 9.24 1.80
C LEU A 57 33.75 8.39 0.54
N ILE A 58 32.65 8.33 -0.20
CA ILE A 58 32.57 7.58 -1.43
C ILE A 58 32.37 8.51 -2.63
N SER A 59 32.95 8.19 -3.75
CA SER A 59 32.68 8.82 -5.03
C SER A 59 32.02 7.84 -5.99
N ILE A 60 31.09 8.37 -6.79
CA ILE A 60 30.36 7.60 -7.80
C ILE A 60 30.40 8.43 -9.09
N LYS A 61 30.72 7.78 -10.22
CA LYS A 61 30.62 8.47 -11.49
C LYS A 61 29.16 8.86 -11.77
N LYS A 62 28.95 10.10 -12.20
CA LYS A 62 27.59 10.61 -12.52
C LYS A 62 26.86 9.73 -13.52
N SER A 63 27.57 9.24 -14.55
CA SER A 63 27.01 8.31 -15.54
C SER A 63 26.50 7.01 -14.92
N ASP A 64 27.26 6.41 -13.99
CA ASP A 64 26.91 5.13 -13.38
C ASP A 64 25.73 5.28 -12.43
N LEU A 65 25.67 6.41 -11.71
CA LEU A 65 24.50 6.79 -10.90
C LEU A 65 23.25 6.97 -11.76
N ILE A 66 23.34 7.71 -12.86
CA ILE A 66 22.22 7.89 -13.81
C ILE A 66 21.75 6.53 -14.36
N ASN A 67 22.69 5.67 -14.79
CA ASN A 67 22.34 4.35 -15.34
C ASN A 67 21.66 3.46 -14.28
N SER A 68 22.15 3.47 -13.04
CA SER A 68 21.55 2.71 -11.94
C SER A 68 20.13 3.18 -11.62
N LEU A 69 19.91 4.50 -11.53
CA LEU A 69 18.58 5.08 -11.27
C LEU A 69 17.63 4.83 -12.45
N ASN A 70 18.10 4.99 -13.69
CA ASN A 70 17.30 4.67 -14.87
C ASN A 70 16.84 3.22 -14.88
N SER A 71 17.74 2.26 -14.57
CA SER A 71 17.38 0.83 -14.52
C SER A 71 16.32 0.52 -13.47
N GLN A 72 16.39 1.18 -12.31
CA GLN A 72 15.40 1.00 -11.24
C GLN A 72 14.03 1.57 -11.61
N ILE A 73 14.00 2.69 -12.32
CA ILE A 73 12.78 3.40 -12.70
C ILE A 73 12.15 2.81 -13.96
N SER A 74 12.94 2.35 -14.94
CA SER A 74 12.42 1.77 -16.19
C SER A 74 11.52 0.57 -15.95
N ASN A 75 11.87 -0.28 -14.99
CA ASN A 75 11.06 -1.45 -14.64
C ASN A 75 9.63 -1.07 -14.20
N LEU A 76 9.47 0.07 -13.51
CA LEU A 76 8.13 0.56 -13.12
C LEU A 76 7.29 0.98 -14.32
N TYR A 77 7.91 1.60 -15.32
CA TYR A 77 7.22 1.94 -16.57
C TYR A 77 6.82 0.70 -17.36
N ASP A 78 7.68 -0.32 -17.38
CA ASP A 78 7.39 -1.58 -18.05
C ASP A 78 6.24 -2.31 -17.35
N GLU A 79 6.24 -2.36 -16.01
CA GLU A 79 5.12 -2.90 -15.22
C GLU A 79 3.81 -2.15 -15.54
N TYR A 80 3.85 -0.82 -15.64
CA TYR A 80 2.67 -0.01 -15.99
C TYR A 80 2.14 -0.35 -17.39
N GLU A 81 3.02 -0.42 -18.39
CA GLU A 81 2.61 -0.73 -19.76
C GLU A 81 2.07 -2.16 -19.91
N ILE A 82 2.65 -3.12 -19.19
CA ILE A 82 2.15 -4.50 -19.12
C ILE A 82 0.75 -4.52 -18.50
N LEU A 83 0.58 -3.86 -17.36
CA LEU A 83 -0.70 -3.81 -16.66
C LEU A 83 -1.78 -3.11 -17.50
N LYS A 84 -1.44 -2.04 -18.18
CA LYS A 84 -2.35 -1.34 -19.08
C LYS A 84 -2.89 -2.23 -20.20
N ARG A 85 -2.06 -3.11 -20.76
CA ARG A 85 -2.40 -4.05 -21.83
C ARG A 85 -2.99 -5.38 -21.33
N SER A 86 -2.97 -5.62 -20.03
CA SER A 86 -3.49 -6.87 -19.48
C SER A 86 -4.99 -7.00 -19.71
N ASN A 87 -5.45 -8.25 -19.91
CA ASN A 87 -6.87 -8.62 -19.96
C ASN A 87 -7.40 -9.02 -18.58
N ASP A 88 -6.76 -8.54 -17.51
CA ASP A 88 -7.22 -8.82 -16.17
C ASP A 88 -8.62 -8.27 -15.93
N ASP A 89 -9.34 -8.92 -15.05
CA ASP A 89 -10.58 -8.44 -14.49
C ASP A 89 -10.41 -7.05 -13.86
N ILE A 90 -11.43 -6.18 -13.97
CA ILE A 90 -11.32 -4.77 -13.57
C ILE A 90 -10.97 -4.59 -12.09
N LEU A 91 -11.46 -5.47 -11.18
CA LEU A 91 -11.11 -5.41 -9.77
C LEU A 91 -9.64 -5.79 -9.55
N ASN A 92 -9.19 -6.89 -10.16
CA ASN A 92 -7.78 -7.32 -10.09
C ASN A 92 -6.86 -6.27 -10.70
N LYS A 93 -7.26 -5.63 -11.78
CA LYS A 93 -6.51 -4.55 -12.42
C LYS A 93 -6.40 -3.33 -11.49
N ASN A 94 -7.49 -2.97 -10.81
CA ASN A 94 -7.50 -1.90 -9.83
C ASN A 94 -6.55 -2.17 -8.65
N ILE A 95 -6.54 -3.40 -8.12
CA ILE A 95 -5.61 -3.81 -7.05
C ILE A 95 -4.16 -3.63 -7.52
N LYS A 96 -3.82 -4.16 -8.69
CA LYS A 96 -2.48 -4.06 -9.26
C LYS A 96 -2.05 -2.61 -9.53
N TYR A 97 -2.97 -1.74 -9.96
CA TYR A 97 -2.69 -0.32 -10.11
C TYR A 97 -2.39 0.37 -8.79
N LYS A 98 -3.10 0.01 -7.71
CA LYS A 98 -2.81 0.54 -6.36
C LYS A 98 -1.42 0.11 -5.88
N GLU A 99 -1.08 -1.18 -6.00
CA GLU A 99 0.25 -1.70 -5.66
C GLU A 99 1.36 -1.02 -6.49
N LEU A 100 1.11 -0.81 -7.77
CA LEU A 100 2.05 -0.12 -8.66
C LEU A 100 2.20 1.36 -8.28
N LEU A 101 1.10 2.03 -7.93
CA LEU A 101 1.12 3.42 -7.48
C LEU A 101 1.98 3.60 -6.22
N GLU A 102 1.86 2.68 -5.26
CA GLU A 102 2.72 2.67 -4.06
C GLU A 102 4.20 2.54 -4.43
N LYS A 103 4.55 1.64 -5.37
CA LYS A 103 5.92 1.51 -5.87
C LYS A 103 6.42 2.81 -6.52
N PHE A 104 5.56 3.51 -7.27
CA PHE A 104 5.90 4.81 -7.85
C PHE A 104 6.14 5.86 -6.76
N TYR A 105 5.29 5.95 -5.75
CA TYR A 105 5.50 6.88 -4.64
C TYR A 105 6.77 6.59 -3.85
N ILE A 106 7.06 5.33 -3.55
CA ILE A 106 8.30 4.90 -2.89
C ILE A 106 9.54 5.36 -3.69
N ASN A 107 9.51 5.34 -5.01
CA ASN A 107 10.64 5.70 -5.86
C ASN A 107 10.64 7.16 -6.34
N LEU A 108 9.73 8.01 -5.84
CA LEU A 108 9.60 9.40 -6.27
C LEU A 108 10.90 10.20 -6.10
N ASN A 109 11.54 10.08 -4.93
CA ASN A 109 12.81 10.78 -4.65
C ASN A 109 13.93 10.37 -5.61
N LYS A 110 13.98 9.09 -6.01
CA LYS A 110 14.95 8.58 -7.00
C LYS A 110 14.70 9.20 -8.38
N ALA A 111 13.44 9.33 -8.76
CA ALA A 111 13.07 9.96 -10.02
C ALA A 111 13.41 11.45 -10.06
N GLU A 112 13.15 12.18 -8.99
CA GLU A 112 13.53 13.58 -8.85
C GLU A 112 15.05 13.77 -8.89
N LEU A 113 15.80 12.89 -8.21
CA LEU A 113 17.25 12.87 -8.26
C LEU A 113 17.75 12.64 -9.69
N LEU A 114 17.19 11.66 -10.39
CA LEU A 114 17.56 11.36 -11.78
C LEU A 114 17.34 12.56 -12.72
N GLU A 115 16.21 13.24 -12.59
CA GLU A 115 15.91 14.43 -13.38
C GLU A 115 16.88 15.58 -13.10
N SER A 116 17.18 15.80 -11.82
CA SER A 116 18.18 16.80 -11.39
C SER A 116 19.55 16.51 -12.00
N LEU A 117 19.98 15.25 -12.00
CA LEU A 117 21.25 14.82 -12.60
C LEU A 117 21.28 14.99 -14.13
N GLN A 118 20.14 14.85 -14.78
CA GLN A 118 19.99 15.01 -16.23
C GLN A 118 19.73 16.45 -16.68
N ASN A 119 19.63 17.40 -15.75
CA ASN A 119 19.30 18.82 -16.01
C ASN A 119 17.97 18.98 -16.79
N LYS A 120 17.00 18.09 -16.58
CA LYS A 120 15.68 18.19 -17.19
C LYS A 120 14.78 19.17 -16.44
N ASN A 121 13.99 19.94 -17.17
CA ASN A 121 13.03 20.87 -16.57
C ASN A 121 11.91 20.11 -15.84
N LYS A 122 11.57 20.51 -14.62
CA LYS A 122 10.51 19.91 -13.79
C LYS A 122 9.12 19.86 -14.47
N SER A 123 8.84 20.76 -15.42
CA SER A 123 7.54 20.85 -16.10
C SER A 123 7.21 19.67 -17.04
N GLU A 124 8.20 18.85 -17.38
CA GLU A 124 8.03 17.68 -18.26
C GLU A 124 8.22 16.35 -17.53
N ASN A 125 8.07 16.35 -16.22
CA ASN A 125 8.31 15.17 -15.40
C ASN A 125 7.40 14.00 -15.81
N ARG A 126 7.94 13.11 -16.66
CA ARG A 126 7.25 11.91 -17.11
C ARG A 126 6.81 11.05 -15.93
N TYR A 127 7.59 11.02 -14.86
CA TYR A 127 7.30 10.21 -13.69
C TYR A 127 6.04 10.68 -12.98
N ILE A 128 5.93 11.96 -12.68
CA ILE A 128 4.73 12.57 -12.07
C ILE A 128 3.51 12.41 -12.96
N LYS A 129 3.67 12.63 -14.28
CA LYS A 129 2.57 12.40 -15.23
C LYS A 129 2.09 10.94 -15.24
N THR A 130 3.00 9.99 -15.02
CA THR A 130 2.60 8.57 -14.94
C THR A 130 1.87 8.27 -13.64
N ILE A 131 2.29 8.82 -12.51
CA ILE A 131 1.55 8.75 -11.24
C ILE A 131 0.12 9.25 -11.43
N GLN A 132 -0.05 10.44 -11.99
CA GLN A 132 -1.37 11.03 -12.25
C GLN A 132 -2.26 10.13 -13.13
N LYS A 133 -1.68 9.55 -14.18
CA LYS A 133 -2.42 8.60 -15.04
C LYS A 133 -2.85 7.34 -14.29
N ILE A 134 -1.99 6.79 -13.43
CA ILE A 134 -2.33 5.62 -12.61
C ILE A 134 -3.47 5.98 -11.64
N GLU A 135 -3.42 7.16 -11.02
CA GLU A 135 -4.50 7.64 -10.14
C GLU A 135 -5.83 7.81 -10.90
N GLU A 136 -5.80 8.32 -12.13
CA GLU A 136 -6.97 8.43 -13.01
C GLU A 136 -7.54 7.04 -13.35
N GLU A 137 -6.68 6.08 -13.74
CA GLU A 137 -7.08 4.69 -14.03
C GLU A 137 -7.72 4.01 -12.80
N ILE A 138 -7.16 4.22 -11.61
CA ILE A 138 -7.74 3.72 -10.36
C ILE A 138 -9.12 4.32 -10.13
N LYS A 139 -9.27 5.64 -10.25
CA LYS A 139 -10.54 6.34 -10.05
C LYS A 139 -11.60 5.91 -11.06
N GLU A 140 -11.21 5.77 -12.32
CA GLU A 140 -12.12 5.32 -13.38
C GLU A 140 -12.55 3.87 -13.15
N SER A 141 -11.64 2.98 -12.77
CA SER A 141 -11.97 1.58 -12.47
C SER A 141 -12.88 1.46 -11.26
N ILE A 142 -12.65 2.21 -10.18
CA ILE A 142 -13.54 2.23 -9.00
C ILE A 142 -14.96 2.62 -9.38
N SER A 143 -15.12 3.62 -10.26
CA SER A 143 -16.45 4.07 -10.69
C SER A 143 -17.26 2.99 -11.44
N LYS A 144 -16.58 2.03 -12.05
CA LYS A 144 -17.17 0.91 -12.81
C LYS A 144 -17.39 -0.35 -11.98
N ILE A 145 -16.82 -0.42 -10.77
CA ILE A 145 -16.95 -1.58 -9.89
C ILE A 145 -18.16 -1.41 -8.97
N SER A 146 -18.98 -2.43 -8.90
CA SER A 146 -20.10 -2.51 -7.95
C SER A 146 -20.00 -3.78 -7.13
N PHE A 147 -20.46 -3.73 -5.88
CA PHE A 147 -20.50 -4.90 -5.00
C PHE A 147 -21.91 -5.25 -4.58
N PHE A 148 -22.23 -6.53 -4.62
CA PHE A 148 -23.39 -7.12 -4.00
C PHE A 148 -22.95 -7.88 -2.75
N ILE A 149 -23.57 -7.60 -1.60
CA ILE A 149 -23.23 -8.26 -0.34
C ILE A 149 -24.26 -9.33 -0.04
N LYS A 150 -23.82 -10.59 -0.05
CA LYS A 150 -24.58 -11.75 0.38
C LYS A 150 -24.13 -12.14 1.79
N SER A 151 -25.08 -12.53 2.64
CA SER A 151 -24.82 -12.92 4.03
C SER A 151 -25.65 -14.13 4.41
N ASP A 152 -25.16 -14.97 5.31
CA ASP A 152 -25.96 -15.94 6.04
C ASP A 152 -26.62 -15.27 7.28
N ASP A 153 -27.51 -15.97 7.97
CA ASP A 153 -28.26 -15.45 9.12
C ASP A 153 -27.34 -14.95 10.25
N ASN A 154 -26.20 -15.58 10.45
CA ASN A 154 -25.24 -15.21 11.51
C ASN A 154 -24.35 -14.03 11.13
N SER A 155 -24.11 -13.82 9.84
CA SER A 155 -23.27 -12.73 9.31
C SER A 155 -24.05 -11.49 8.87
N GLU A 156 -25.41 -11.56 8.81
CA GLU A 156 -26.26 -10.43 8.41
C GLU A 156 -26.00 -9.19 9.26
N ILE A 157 -25.70 -9.34 10.54
CA ILE A 157 -25.37 -8.25 11.48
C ILE A 157 -24.14 -7.43 11.05
N PHE A 158 -23.28 -7.97 10.22
CA PHE A 158 -22.05 -7.31 9.74
C PHE A 158 -22.22 -6.60 8.41
N LYS A 159 -23.28 -6.89 7.66
CA LYS A 159 -23.53 -6.38 6.31
C LYS A 159 -23.40 -4.85 6.19
N GLU A 160 -23.96 -4.13 7.17
CA GLU A 160 -23.90 -2.67 7.18
C GLU A 160 -22.46 -2.14 7.39
N VAL A 161 -21.63 -2.85 8.13
CA VAL A 161 -20.21 -2.49 8.31
C VAL A 161 -19.47 -2.60 6.98
N PHE A 162 -19.70 -3.67 6.22
CA PHE A 162 -19.11 -3.86 4.88
C PHE A 162 -19.61 -2.81 3.88
N LYS A 163 -20.92 -2.51 3.89
CA LYS A 163 -21.51 -1.46 3.04
C LYS A 163 -20.86 -0.10 3.31
N ASN A 164 -20.70 0.25 4.58
CA ASN A 164 -20.06 1.50 4.97
C ASN A 164 -18.57 1.53 4.58
N SER A 165 -17.84 0.42 4.72
CA SER A 165 -16.44 0.28 4.30
C SER A 165 -16.28 0.49 2.79
N LEU A 166 -17.12 -0.15 1.98
CA LEU A 166 -17.12 0.02 0.52
C LEU A 166 -17.44 1.47 0.12
N ASN A 167 -18.45 2.07 0.73
CA ASN A 167 -18.85 3.45 0.45
C ASN A 167 -17.75 4.46 0.79
N LYS A 168 -17.04 4.30 1.93
CA LYS A 168 -15.88 5.12 2.31
C LYS A 168 -14.78 5.09 1.24
N LYS A 169 -14.66 3.97 0.53
CA LYS A 169 -13.67 3.75 -0.53
C LYS A 169 -14.22 4.06 -1.93
N SER A 170 -15.40 4.69 -2.00
CA SER A 170 -16.08 5.11 -3.22
C SER A 170 -16.55 3.98 -4.13
N TYR A 171 -16.62 2.74 -3.62
CA TYR A 171 -17.24 1.65 -4.35
C TYR A 171 -18.77 1.72 -4.24
N LYS A 172 -19.44 1.33 -5.32
CA LYS A 172 -20.91 1.27 -5.34
C LYS A 172 -21.40 -0.05 -4.74
N VAL A 173 -22.38 0.02 -3.84
CA VAL A 173 -23.09 -1.17 -3.33
C VAL A 173 -24.46 -1.26 -3.99
N VAL A 174 -24.80 -2.44 -4.48
CA VAL A 174 -26.06 -2.72 -5.21
C VAL A 174 -26.85 -3.81 -4.50
N GLU A 175 -28.18 -3.75 -4.65
CA GLU A 175 -29.11 -4.71 -4.04
C GLU A 175 -29.32 -5.96 -4.91
N LYS A 176 -28.93 -5.93 -6.18
CA LYS A 176 -29.11 -7.02 -7.13
C LYS A 176 -27.83 -7.28 -7.91
N LYS A 177 -27.63 -8.55 -8.31
CA LYS A 177 -26.43 -8.99 -9.05
C LYS A 177 -26.55 -8.81 -10.58
N ASP A 178 -27.66 -8.30 -11.10
CA ASP A 178 -27.98 -8.25 -12.53
C ASP A 178 -27.29 -7.10 -13.29
N ILE A 179 -26.27 -6.47 -12.70
CA ILE A 179 -25.54 -5.33 -13.25
C ILE A 179 -24.19 -5.80 -13.75
N GLU A 180 -23.70 -5.20 -14.83
CA GLU A 180 -22.38 -5.45 -15.36
C GLU A 180 -21.27 -5.03 -14.36
N ASN A 181 -20.21 -5.83 -14.25
CA ASN A 181 -19.10 -5.61 -13.32
C ASN A 181 -19.50 -5.62 -11.83
N VAL A 182 -20.46 -6.46 -11.46
CA VAL A 182 -20.81 -6.70 -10.06
C VAL A 182 -19.99 -7.85 -9.50
N TYR A 183 -19.36 -7.59 -8.38
CA TYR A 183 -18.65 -8.56 -7.56
C TYR A 183 -19.49 -8.94 -6.35
N GLU A 184 -19.47 -10.20 -5.97
CA GLU A 184 -20.16 -10.68 -4.77
C GLU A 184 -19.20 -10.71 -3.58
N ILE A 185 -19.58 -10.05 -2.50
CA ILE A 185 -18.97 -10.28 -1.18
C ILE A 185 -19.87 -11.27 -0.45
N ASP A 186 -19.39 -12.49 -0.30
CA ASP A 186 -20.11 -13.59 0.38
C ASP A 186 -19.60 -13.65 1.83
N LEU A 187 -20.47 -13.28 2.76
CA LEU A 187 -20.24 -13.30 4.19
C LEU A 187 -20.86 -14.55 4.78
N SER A 188 -20.06 -15.35 5.49
CA SER A 188 -20.57 -16.48 6.26
C SER A 188 -19.88 -16.53 7.64
N SER A 189 -20.62 -16.93 8.65
CA SER A 189 -20.02 -16.97 9.98
C SER A 189 -20.38 -18.21 10.79
N ASN A 190 -19.37 -18.74 11.49
CA ASN A 190 -19.54 -19.76 12.51
C ASN A 190 -19.58 -19.07 13.88
N GLN A 191 -20.70 -19.24 14.58
CA GLN A 191 -20.94 -18.56 15.86
C GLN A 191 -21.11 -19.59 16.98
N SER A 192 -20.44 -19.37 18.11
CA SER A 192 -20.70 -20.07 19.38
C SER A 192 -21.17 -19.10 20.44
N LYS A 193 -22.09 -19.54 21.29
CA LYS A 193 -22.62 -18.77 22.43
C LYS A 193 -22.27 -19.51 23.71
N ILE A 194 -21.59 -18.85 24.63
CA ILE A 194 -21.19 -19.39 25.91
C ILE A 194 -21.59 -18.44 27.06
N ARG A 195 -21.89 -18.99 28.24
CA ARG A 195 -22.31 -18.21 29.40
C ARG A 195 -21.49 -18.57 30.65
N PRO A 196 -20.21 -18.22 30.71
CA PRO A 196 -19.40 -18.47 31.88
C PRO A 196 -19.69 -17.42 32.95
N SER A 197 -19.98 -17.89 34.19
CA SER A 197 -20.04 -17.01 35.40
C SER A 197 -20.82 -15.71 35.23
N GLY A 198 -21.98 -15.77 34.58
CA GLY A 198 -22.86 -14.59 34.39
C GLY A 198 -22.55 -13.69 33.21
N PHE A 199 -21.51 -13.94 32.44
CA PHE A 199 -21.22 -13.22 31.21
C PHE A 199 -21.82 -13.95 30.01
N PHE A 200 -22.36 -13.15 29.05
CA PHE A 200 -22.84 -13.61 27.77
C PHE A 200 -21.73 -13.37 26.73
N ILE A 201 -21.18 -14.42 26.18
CA ILE A 201 -20.07 -14.34 25.22
C ILE A 201 -20.51 -14.95 23.91
N ILE A 202 -20.21 -14.25 22.82
CA ILE A 202 -20.34 -14.72 21.44
C ILE A 202 -18.96 -14.75 20.81
N GLU A 203 -18.51 -15.92 20.41
CA GLU A 203 -17.34 -16.11 19.57
C GLU A 203 -17.81 -16.31 18.13
N ASN A 204 -17.19 -15.61 17.20
CA ASN A 204 -17.58 -15.60 15.80
C ASN A 204 -16.36 -15.67 14.90
N ILE A 205 -16.36 -16.62 13.96
CA ILE A 205 -15.38 -16.71 12.89
C ILE A 205 -16.07 -16.26 11.62
N LEU A 206 -15.79 -15.03 11.21
CA LEU A 206 -16.35 -14.42 10.00
C LEU A 206 -15.46 -14.73 8.80
N ASN A 207 -16.03 -15.46 7.83
CA ASN A 207 -15.39 -15.73 6.55
C ASN A 207 -15.95 -14.78 5.48
N ILE A 208 -15.05 -14.13 4.77
CA ILE A 208 -15.34 -13.15 3.74
C ILE A 208 -14.74 -13.67 2.44
N LYS A 209 -15.55 -13.83 1.41
CA LYS A 209 -15.09 -14.25 0.09
C LYS A 209 -15.54 -13.24 -0.95
N VAL A 210 -14.64 -12.84 -1.84
CA VAL A 210 -14.96 -12.01 -2.99
C VAL A 210 -14.98 -12.88 -4.25
N LYS A 211 -16.07 -12.80 -4.98
CA LYS A 211 -16.30 -13.59 -6.19
C LYS A 211 -16.59 -12.66 -7.38
N ASP A 212 -16.13 -13.07 -8.55
CA ASP A 212 -16.51 -12.44 -9.82
C ASP A 212 -17.92 -12.84 -10.27
N LYS A 213 -18.35 -12.29 -11.40
CA LYS A 213 -19.65 -12.63 -12.04
C LYS A 213 -19.82 -14.11 -12.39
N ASN A 214 -18.72 -14.84 -12.53
CA ASN A 214 -18.71 -16.27 -12.85
C ASN A 214 -18.65 -17.14 -11.58
N ASN A 215 -18.84 -16.55 -10.38
CA ASN A 215 -18.70 -17.18 -9.06
C ASN A 215 -17.27 -17.69 -8.76
N ARG A 216 -16.26 -17.27 -9.53
CA ARG A 216 -14.87 -17.60 -9.24
C ARG A 216 -14.40 -16.74 -8.05
N GLN A 217 -13.85 -17.39 -7.04
CA GLN A 217 -13.28 -16.69 -5.89
C GLN A 217 -12.00 -15.95 -6.31
N LEU A 218 -11.98 -14.64 -6.06
CA LEU A 218 -10.83 -13.76 -6.33
C LEU A 218 -9.96 -13.60 -5.09
N SER A 219 -10.61 -13.44 -3.94
CA SER A 219 -9.90 -13.26 -2.66
C SER A 219 -10.75 -13.75 -1.49
N SER A 220 -10.12 -13.96 -0.33
CA SER A 220 -10.83 -14.30 0.90
C SER A 220 -10.06 -13.82 2.13
N LYS A 221 -10.79 -13.62 3.22
CA LYS A 221 -10.26 -13.25 4.53
C LYS A 221 -11.10 -13.88 5.63
N THR A 222 -10.46 -14.28 6.71
CA THR A 222 -11.14 -14.76 7.92
C THR A 222 -10.81 -13.81 9.08
N ILE A 223 -11.83 -13.44 9.83
CA ILE A 223 -11.70 -12.55 10.99
C ILE A 223 -12.32 -13.24 12.21
N GLU A 224 -11.56 -13.38 13.25
CA GLU A 224 -12.05 -13.89 14.53
C GLU A 224 -12.48 -12.73 15.43
N LEU A 225 -13.69 -12.80 15.93
CA LEU A 225 -14.30 -11.78 16.77
C LEU A 225 -14.87 -12.39 18.03
N LYS A 226 -14.80 -11.66 19.14
CA LYS A 226 -15.39 -12.06 20.40
C LYS A 226 -16.14 -10.89 21.02
N GLY A 227 -17.47 -11.01 21.11
CA GLY A 227 -18.34 -10.06 21.79
C GLY A 227 -18.69 -10.56 23.19
N ALA A 228 -18.74 -9.69 24.18
CA ALA A 228 -19.12 -10.02 25.55
C ALA A 228 -20.03 -8.95 26.16
N SER A 229 -20.95 -9.39 27.02
CA SER A 229 -21.83 -8.52 27.82
C SER A 229 -22.15 -9.18 29.16
N SER A 230 -22.39 -8.38 30.19
CA SER A 230 -22.93 -8.84 31.48
C SER A 230 -24.45 -8.96 31.47
N ASN A 231 -25.16 -8.39 30.47
CA ASN A 231 -26.60 -8.27 30.46
C ASN A 231 -27.28 -9.43 29.68
N ASN A 232 -26.95 -9.56 28.40
CA ASN A 232 -27.59 -10.53 27.51
C ASN A 232 -26.77 -10.77 26.23
N PHE A 233 -27.22 -11.71 25.38
CA PHE A 233 -26.56 -12.00 24.11
C PHE A 233 -26.75 -10.90 23.05
N ASP A 234 -27.80 -10.09 23.11
CA ASP A 234 -28.03 -9.02 22.14
C ASP A 234 -27.02 -7.88 22.36
N ASP A 235 -26.72 -7.53 23.62
CA ASP A 235 -25.63 -6.62 23.94
C ASP A 235 -24.25 -7.19 23.54
N ALA A 236 -24.05 -8.50 23.69
CA ALA A 236 -22.83 -9.15 23.22
C ALA A 236 -22.71 -9.10 21.68
N LYS A 237 -23.82 -9.18 20.92
CA LYS A 237 -23.82 -8.96 19.45
C LYS A 237 -23.45 -7.51 19.09
N ILE A 238 -24.00 -6.54 19.81
CA ILE A 238 -23.65 -5.12 19.60
C ILE A 238 -22.15 -4.91 19.81
N ASN A 239 -21.61 -5.48 20.88
CA ASN A 239 -20.17 -5.43 21.16
C ASN A 239 -19.33 -6.10 20.05
N LEU A 240 -19.83 -7.21 19.48
CA LEU A 240 -19.19 -7.89 18.35
C LEU A 240 -19.08 -6.98 17.12
N ILE A 241 -20.18 -6.27 16.78
CA ILE A 241 -20.21 -5.31 15.68
C ILE A 241 -19.22 -4.16 15.92
N GLN A 242 -19.19 -3.63 17.14
CA GLN A 242 -18.24 -2.56 17.52
C GLN A 242 -16.78 -3.01 17.37
N LYS A 243 -16.48 -4.28 17.70
CA LYS A 243 -15.14 -4.84 17.50
C LYS A 243 -14.76 -4.98 16.03
N LEU A 244 -15.71 -5.36 15.16
CA LEU A 244 -15.45 -5.38 13.72
C LEU A 244 -15.18 -3.97 13.18
N LYS A 245 -15.94 -2.96 13.63
CA LYS A 245 -15.68 -1.56 13.26
C LYS A 245 -14.30 -1.09 13.70
N LYS A 246 -13.91 -1.41 14.94
CA LYS A 246 -12.57 -1.09 15.45
C LYS A 246 -11.47 -1.84 14.69
N TYR A 247 -11.72 -3.08 14.30
CA TYR A 247 -10.80 -3.84 13.45
C TYR A 247 -10.63 -3.15 12.08
N GLU A 248 -11.74 -2.66 11.46
CA GLU A 248 -11.71 -1.92 10.20
C GLU A 248 -10.87 -0.63 10.28
N GLU A 249 -10.91 0.07 11.42
CA GLU A 249 -10.10 1.29 11.61
C GLU A 249 -8.59 1.02 11.60
N GLN A 250 -8.18 -0.18 11.98
CA GLN A 250 -6.77 -0.58 12.06
C GLN A 250 -6.31 -1.43 10.89
N ASN A 251 -7.22 -2.15 10.28
CA ASN A 251 -6.97 -3.11 9.21
C ASN A 251 -8.11 -3.07 8.20
N SER A 252 -7.85 -3.21 6.91
CA SER A 252 -8.94 -3.37 5.96
C SER A 252 -9.72 -4.66 6.22
N ILE A 253 -11.07 -4.58 6.25
CA ILE A 253 -11.93 -5.78 6.28
C ILE A 253 -12.16 -6.34 4.87
N LEU A 254 -11.84 -5.56 3.84
CA LEU A 254 -11.98 -5.98 2.45
C LEU A 254 -10.77 -6.83 2.05
N PRO A 255 -10.96 -8.08 1.60
CA PRO A 255 -9.84 -9.00 1.34
C PRO A 255 -9.02 -8.68 0.08
N PHE A 256 -9.36 -7.63 -0.63
CA PHE A 256 -8.67 -7.13 -1.82
C PHE A 256 -7.95 -5.78 -1.59
N GLU A 257 -7.71 -5.45 -0.34
CA GLU A 257 -6.98 -4.23 0.08
C GLU A 257 -5.90 -4.50 1.09
#